data_2410e8f2b2bd7383ac064d0691e04664
#
_entry.id   2410e8f2b2bd7383ac064d0691e04664
#
_cell.length_a   1.000
_cell.length_b   1.000
_cell.length_c   1.000
_cell.angle_alpha   90.00
_cell.angle_beta   90.00
_cell.angle_gamma   90.00
#
_symmetry.space_group_name_H-M   'P 1'
#
loop_
_entity.id
_entity.type
_entity.pdbx_description
1 polymer ?
#
loop_
_entity_poly.entity_id
_entity_poly.type
_entity_poly.pdbx_seq_one_letter_code
_entity_poly.pdbx_strand_id
1 'polypeptide(L)'
;MLGNDFRRIEVYFYPDMTKTDSVTYSVRGRTKVKKNVCDFAGNVRIKKIYHIWERDVDSPDYYVIIADYLLKEDARQKGSGEFRGIFGAYGYVTEDVPNLIMIDNSDQDGDGYMNRNFVGTWRSYNNPAVIKRCMWGDNRLPFRFDFDIGAGEIVVNPKYSSPEWDDFIQWKDLDIVYPESGDSRATYKNPWW
;
A
#
# COMPACT_ATOMS: atom_id res chain seq x y z
N MET A 1 0.70 8.50 3.51
CA MET A 1 1.02 9.94 3.74
C MET A 1 0.59 10.76 2.55
N LEU A 2 -0.05 11.90 2.76
CA LEU A 2 -0.60 12.77 1.71
C LEU A 2 -0.29 14.25 2.00
N GLY A 3 0.32 14.94 1.03
CA GLY A 3 0.63 16.37 1.08
C GLY A 3 1.78 16.77 2.00
N ASN A 4 2.06 18.06 2.03
CA ASN A 4 3.14 18.64 2.86
C ASN A 4 2.72 18.80 4.33
N ASP A 5 1.44 18.66 4.61
CA ASP A 5 0.85 18.61 5.95
C ASP A 5 0.81 17.18 6.53
N PHE A 6 1.46 16.25 5.85
CA PHE A 6 1.70 14.87 6.28
C PHE A 6 0.44 14.11 6.71
N ARG A 7 -0.70 14.36 6.02
CA ARG A 7 -1.96 13.68 6.31
C ARG A 7 -1.82 12.17 6.23
N ARG A 8 -2.40 11.48 7.19
CA ARG A 8 -2.57 10.03 7.09
C ARG A 8 -3.54 9.72 5.96
N ILE A 9 -3.16 8.81 5.07
CA ILE A 9 -4.03 8.19 4.10
C ILE A 9 -4.03 6.68 4.35
N GLU A 10 -5.20 6.11 4.37
CA GLU A 10 -5.42 4.67 4.40
C GLU A 10 -6.00 4.26 3.05
N VAL A 11 -5.50 3.17 2.48
CA VAL A 11 -5.92 2.69 1.15
C VAL A 11 -6.24 1.22 1.27
N TYR A 12 -7.44 0.86 0.87
CA TYR A 12 -7.88 -0.52 0.82
C TYR A 12 -8.21 -0.92 -0.60
N PHE A 13 -7.60 -1.99 -1.08
CA PHE A 13 -7.89 -2.60 -2.38
C PHE A 13 -8.81 -3.79 -2.19
N TYR A 14 -9.88 -3.85 -2.96
CA TYR A 14 -10.71 -5.05 -3.01
C TYR A 14 -9.96 -6.21 -3.66
N PRO A 15 -10.19 -7.46 -3.22
CA PRO A 15 -9.44 -8.62 -3.70
C PRO A 15 -9.79 -9.03 -5.14
N ASP A 16 -10.77 -8.40 -5.75
CA ASP A 16 -11.32 -8.72 -7.08
C ASP A 16 -10.55 -8.05 -8.24
N MET A 17 -9.22 -7.99 -8.14
CA MET A 17 -8.39 -7.53 -9.26
C MET A 17 -8.64 -8.36 -10.51
N THR A 18 -8.81 -7.69 -11.64
CA THR A 18 -9.04 -8.34 -12.93
C THR A 18 -7.93 -7.97 -13.91
N LYS A 19 -7.27 -8.99 -14.46
CA LYS A 19 -6.30 -8.79 -15.54
C LYS A 19 -7.03 -8.40 -16.82
N THR A 20 -6.76 -7.21 -17.34
CA THR A 20 -7.42 -6.67 -18.55
C THR A 20 -6.62 -6.92 -19.83
N ASP A 21 -5.29 -7.00 -19.72
CA ASP A 21 -4.36 -7.41 -20.77
C ASP A 21 -3.13 -8.07 -20.16
N SER A 22 -2.09 -8.33 -20.95
CA SER A 22 -0.88 -9.06 -20.51
C SER A 22 -0.14 -8.38 -19.34
N VAL A 23 -0.29 -7.07 -19.17
CA VAL A 23 0.46 -6.26 -18.18
C VAL A 23 -0.40 -5.32 -17.35
N THR A 24 -1.71 -5.23 -17.61
CA THR A 24 -2.62 -4.28 -16.94
C THR A 24 -3.66 -5.00 -16.10
N TYR A 25 -3.83 -4.52 -14.89
CA TYR A 25 -4.79 -5.00 -13.91
C TYR A 25 -5.76 -3.89 -13.56
N SER A 26 -7.06 -4.15 -13.69
CA SER A 26 -8.11 -3.29 -13.14
C SER A 26 -8.23 -3.51 -11.66
N VAL A 27 -8.29 -2.42 -10.89
CA VAL A 27 -8.36 -2.44 -9.43
C VAL A 27 -9.48 -1.54 -8.94
N ARG A 28 -10.06 -1.90 -7.80
CA ARG A 28 -11.06 -1.09 -7.09
C ARG A 28 -10.73 -1.08 -5.60
N GLY A 29 -11.26 -0.07 -4.90
CA GLY A 29 -11.04 0.01 -3.47
C GLY A 29 -11.58 1.29 -2.88
N ARG A 30 -11.06 1.63 -1.71
CA ARG A 30 -11.40 2.85 -0.98
C ARG A 30 -10.17 3.54 -0.45
N THR A 31 -10.24 4.86 -0.41
CA THR A 31 -9.28 5.70 0.31
C THR A 31 -9.96 6.33 1.52
N LYS A 32 -9.20 6.57 2.58
CA LYS A 32 -9.66 7.31 3.75
C LYS A 32 -8.63 8.34 4.16
N VAL A 33 -9.06 9.58 4.30
CA VAL A 33 -8.28 10.68 4.88
C VAL A 33 -9.13 11.34 5.96
N LYS A 34 -8.71 11.23 7.21
CA LYS A 34 -9.54 11.60 8.38
C LYS A 34 -10.86 10.82 8.38
N LYS A 35 -11.98 11.55 8.32
CA LYS A 35 -13.34 10.98 8.26
C LYS A 35 -13.88 10.86 6.83
N ASN A 36 -13.12 11.33 5.84
CA ASN A 36 -13.56 11.30 4.45
C ASN A 36 -13.14 9.99 3.81
N VAL A 37 -14.12 9.24 3.30
CA VAL A 37 -13.92 7.99 2.57
C VAL A 37 -14.37 8.19 1.14
N CYS A 38 -13.54 7.78 0.17
CA CYS A 38 -13.86 7.82 -1.24
C CYS A 38 -13.66 6.42 -1.85
N ASP A 39 -14.63 5.97 -2.64
CA ASP A 39 -14.47 4.80 -3.49
C ASP A 39 -13.59 5.15 -4.69
N PHE A 40 -12.75 4.23 -5.14
CA PHE A 40 -11.97 4.41 -6.35
C PHE A 40 -12.05 3.19 -7.27
N ALA A 41 -11.82 3.46 -8.55
CA ALA A 41 -11.50 2.46 -9.56
C ALA A 41 -10.30 2.94 -10.38
N GLY A 42 -9.53 1.99 -10.93
CA GLY A 42 -8.35 2.34 -11.67
C GLY A 42 -7.59 1.16 -12.24
N ASN A 43 -6.35 1.42 -12.62
CA ASN A 43 -5.48 0.42 -13.21
C ASN A 43 -4.08 0.48 -12.63
N VAL A 44 -3.47 -0.70 -12.55
CA VAL A 44 -2.03 -0.89 -12.31
C VAL A 44 -1.46 -1.56 -13.56
N ARG A 45 -0.47 -0.92 -14.20
CA ARG A 45 0.14 -1.40 -15.43
C ARG A 45 1.62 -1.71 -15.21
N ILE A 46 1.99 -2.97 -15.29
CA ILE A 46 3.37 -3.42 -15.16
C ILE A 46 4.22 -2.83 -16.28
N LYS A 47 5.33 -2.21 -15.92
CA LYS A 47 6.31 -1.60 -16.82
C LYS A 47 7.57 -2.43 -16.94
N LYS A 48 8.03 -2.97 -15.81
CA LYS A 48 9.26 -3.73 -15.73
C LYS A 48 9.15 -4.77 -14.62
N ILE A 49 9.80 -5.89 -14.84
CA ILE A 49 10.05 -6.92 -13.85
C ILE A 49 11.55 -7.18 -13.90
N TYR A 50 12.20 -7.08 -12.76
CA TYR A 50 13.61 -7.37 -12.58
C TYR A 50 13.75 -8.66 -11.80
N HIS A 51 14.54 -9.58 -12.28
CA HIS A 51 14.97 -10.75 -11.52
C HIS A 51 16.09 -10.33 -10.56
N ILE A 52 15.97 -10.71 -9.31
CA ILE A 52 17.00 -10.51 -8.29
C ILE A 52 17.74 -11.84 -8.17
N TRP A 53 19.03 -11.82 -8.50
CA TRP A 53 19.88 -12.99 -8.34
C TRP A 53 20.28 -13.11 -6.88
N GLU A 54 19.69 -14.06 -6.16
CA GLU A 54 20.16 -14.44 -4.84
C GLU A 54 21.30 -15.46 -4.95
N ARG A 55 22.16 -15.45 -3.91
CA ARG A 55 23.36 -16.29 -3.91
C ARG A 55 23.13 -17.69 -3.36
N ASP A 56 22.04 -17.91 -2.67
CA ASP A 56 21.74 -19.19 -2.06
C ASP A 56 20.92 -20.06 -3.01
N VAL A 57 21.43 -21.28 -3.25
CA VAL A 57 20.90 -22.23 -4.24
C VAL A 57 19.49 -22.71 -3.91
N ASP A 58 19.09 -22.62 -2.62
CA ASP A 58 17.79 -23.08 -2.14
C ASP A 58 16.75 -21.94 -1.97
N SER A 59 17.13 -20.71 -2.34
CA SER A 59 16.22 -19.57 -2.27
C SER A 59 15.30 -19.54 -3.50
N PRO A 60 14.00 -19.14 -3.33
CA PRO A 60 13.12 -18.96 -4.48
C PRO A 60 13.62 -17.82 -5.36
N ASP A 61 13.21 -17.83 -6.63
CA ASP A 61 13.48 -16.74 -7.56
C ASP A 61 12.74 -15.47 -7.15
N TYR A 62 13.47 -14.43 -6.78
CA TYR A 62 12.91 -13.14 -6.39
C TYR A 62 12.86 -12.14 -7.54
N TYR A 63 11.83 -11.31 -7.51
CA TYR A 63 11.55 -10.31 -8.53
C TYR A 63 11.16 -8.98 -7.92
N VAL A 64 11.58 -7.88 -8.57
CA VAL A 64 11.03 -6.53 -8.34
C VAL A 64 10.07 -6.19 -9.47
N ILE A 65 8.84 -5.90 -9.11
CA ILE A 65 7.79 -5.46 -10.05
C ILE A 65 7.71 -3.93 -9.97
N ILE A 66 7.83 -3.27 -11.11
CA ILE A 66 7.60 -1.83 -11.25
C ILE A 66 6.41 -1.61 -12.18
N ALA A 67 5.43 -0.83 -11.72
CA ALA A 67 4.23 -0.53 -12.49
C ALA A 67 3.85 0.95 -12.38
N ASP A 68 3.17 1.47 -13.40
CA ASP A 68 2.43 2.72 -13.27
C ASP A 68 1.06 2.43 -12.66
N TYR A 69 0.54 3.35 -11.85
CA TYR A 69 -0.84 3.28 -11.38
C TYR A 69 -1.61 4.57 -11.65
N LEU A 70 -2.92 4.39 -11.86
CA LEU A 70 -3.90 5.45 -11.98
C LEU A 70 -5.16 5.01 -11.25
N LEU A 71 -5.48 5.68 -10.12
CA LEU A 71 -6.69 5.42 -9.34
C LEU A 71 -7.56 6.68 -9.37
N LYS A 72 -8.81 6.53 -9.78
CA LYS A 72 -9.78 7.62 -9.88
C LYS A 72 -10.84 7.44 -8.81
N GLU A 73 -10.92 8.36 -7.87
CA GLU A 73 -11.99 8.40 -6.88
C GLU A 73 -13.32 8.80 -7.54
N ASP A 74 -14.45 8.43 -6.94
CA ASP A 74 -15.78 8.82 -7.44
C ASP A 74 -15.92 10.35 -7.35
N ALA A 75 -16.04 11.00 -8.49
CA ALA A 75 -16.11 12.46 -8.60
C ALA A 75 -17.33 13.07 -7.90
N ARG A 76 -18.35 12.26 -7.56
CA ARG A 76 -19.53 12.71 -6.81
C ARG A 76 -19.26 12.81 -5.31
N GLN A 77 -18.20 12.19 -4.82
CA GLN A 77 -17.83 12.19 -3.42
C GLN A 77 -17.02 13.43 -3.06
N LYS A 78 -17.30 13.98 -1.88
CA LYS A 78 -16.62 15.20 -1.40
C LYS A 78 -15.13 14.96 -1.22
N GLY A 79 -14.30 15.87 -1.72
CA GLY A 79 -12.85 15.84 -1.54
C GLY A 79 -12.15 14.75 -2.37
N SER A 80 -12.84 14.24 -3.39
CA SER A 80 -12.31 13.24 -4.32
C SER A 80 -11.32 13.83 -5.34
N GLY A 81 -10.51 12.95 -5.91
CA GLY A 81 -9.49 13.28 -6.89
C GLY A 81 -8.95 12.07 -7.62
N GLU A 82 -7.80 12.24 -8.21
CA GLU A 82 -7.10 11.20 -8.96
C GLU A 82 -5.71 10.99 -8.38
N PHE A 83 -5.35 9.74 -8.10
CA PHE A 83 -4.00 9.33 -7.76
C PHE A 83 -3.31 8.78 -9.00
N ARG A 84 -2.04 9.18 -9.20
CA ARG A 84 -1.17 8.61 -10.22
C ARG A 84 0.27 8.55 -9.76
N GLY A 85 0.98 7.54 -10.20
CA GLY A 85 2.39 7.39 -9.84
C GLY A 85 2.95 6.04 -10.18
N ILE A 86 3.93 5.63 -9.40
CA ILE A 86 4.66 4.37 -9.54
C ILE A 86 4.30 3.46 -8.38
N PHE A 87 4.03 2.21 -8.70
CA PHE A 87 3.92 1.09 -7.79
C PHE A 87 5.17 0.24 -7.88
N GLY A 88 5.68 -0.20 -6.73
CA GLY A 88 6.78 -1.15 -6.62
C GLY A 88 6.44 -2.26 -5.64
N ALA A 89 6.76 -3.49 -5.99
CA ALA A 89 6.59 -4.63 -5.11
C ALA A 89 7.70 -5.66 -5.30
N TYR A 90 8.02 -6.37 -4.22
CA TYR A 90 8.82 -7.58 -4.24
C TYR A 90 7.89 -8.79 -4.35
N GLY A 91 8.31 -9.78 -5.11
CA GLY A 91 7.61 -11.04 -5.24
C GLY A 91 8.57 -12.17 -5.59
N TYR A 92 8.08 -13.39 -5.51
CA TYR A 92 8.86 -14.60 -5.79
C TYR A 92 8.05 -15.60 -6.60
N VAL A 93 8.75 -16.53 -7.24
CA VAL A 93 8.16 -17.66 -7.96
C VAL A 93 8.57 -18.94 -7.25
N THR A 94 7.62 -19.85 -7.09
CA THR A 94 7.88 -21.18 -6.55
C THR A 94 7.78 -22.24 -7.64
N GLU A 95 8.38 -23.40 -7.41
CA GLU A 95 8.28 -24.56 -8.31
C GLU A 95 6.84 -25.01 -8.54
N ASP A 96 5.99 -24.89 -7.49
CA ASP A 96 4.59 -25.27 -7.55
C ASP A 96 3.75 -24.39 -8.48
N VAL A 97 4.17 -23.10 -8.65
CA VAL A 97 3.44 -22.09 -9.43
C VAL A 97 4.41 -21.29 -10.31
N PRO A 98 5.11 -21.94 -11.25
CA PRO A 98 6.26 -21.36 -11.95
C PRO A 98 5.93 -20.19 -12.88
N ASN A 99 4.66 -19.94 -13.17
CA ASN A 99 4.21 -18.88 -14.07
C ASN A 99 3.52 -17.71 -13.34
N LEU A 100 3.60 -17.67 -12.01
CA LEU A 100 2.97 -16.64 -11.20
C LEU A 100 3.99 -16.05 -10.22
N ILE A 101 4.19 -14.74 -10.29
CA ILE A 101 4.94 -14.03 -9.25
C ILE A 101 3.97 -13.75 -8.10
N MET A 102 4.21 -14.38 -6.98
CA MET A 102 3.48 -14.12 -5.73
C MET A 102 4.11 -12.92 -5.02
N ILE A 103 3.28 -12.01 -4.50
CA ILE A 103 3.80 -10.90 -3.70
C ILE A 103 4.40 -11.49 -2.42
N ASP A 104 5.62 -11.08 -2.13
CA ASP A 104 6.32 -11.53 -0.94
C ASP A 104 5.68 -10.92 0.32
N ASN A 105 5.18 -11.77 1.19
CA ASN A 105 4.65 -11.45 2.50
C ASN A 105 5.36 -12.26 3.61
N SER A 106 6.47 -12.90 3.29
CA SER A 106 7.15 -13.85 4.20
C SER A 106 7.74 -13.18 5.43
N ASP A 107 8.05 -11.90 5.35
CA ASP A 107 8.71 -11.14 6.42
C ASP A 107 7.91 -9.90 6.84
N GLN A 108 6.57 -9.94 6.73
CA GLN A 108 5.73 -8.77 7.04
C GLN A 108 5.80 -8.34 8.51
N ASP A 109 6.20 -9.23 9.41
CA ASP A 109 6.45 -8.92 10.82
C ASP A 109 7.92 -8.57 11.11
N GLY A 110 8.78 -8.64 10.09
CA GLY A 110 10.20 -8.32 10.20
C GLY A 110 10.47 -6.83 10.34
N ASP A 111 11.48 -6.50 11.16
CA ASP A 111 11.92 -5.11 11.26
C ASP A 111 12.46 -4.62 9.91
N GLY A 112 11.96 -3.46 9.47
CA GLY A 112 12.32 -2.88 8.19
C GLY A 112 11.50 -3.39 7.00
N TYR A 113 10.59 -4.34 7.16
CA TYR A 113 9.73 -4.81 6.07
C TYR A 113 8.99 -3.65 5.39
N MET A 114 9.03 -3.62 4.08
CA MET A 114 8.36 -2.64 3.25
C MET A 114 8.06 -3.25 1.89
N ASN A 115 6.79 -3.40 1.56
CA ASN A 115 6.35 -3.90 0.25
C ASN A 115 5.12 -3.14 -0.25
N ARG A 116 4.67 -3.46 -1.46
CA ARG A 116 3.52 -2.83 -2.14
C ARG A 116 3.55 -1.29 -2.06
N ASN A 117 4.68 -0.72 -2.44
CA ASN A 117 4.96 0.71 -2.33
C ASN A 117 4.31 1.51 -3.45
N PHE A 118 3.53 2.50 -3.08
CA PHE A 118 2.91 3.47 -4.00
C PHE A 118 3.49 4.85 -3.75
N VAL A 119 3.99 5.48 -4.79
CA VAL A 119 4.53 6.85 -4.74
C VAL A 119 4.01 7.65 -5.91
N GLY A 120 3.50 8.84 -5.65
CA GLY A 120 2.96 9.66 -6.72
C GLY A 120 2.35 10.96 -6.25
N THR A 121 1.27 11.35 -6.94
CA THR A 121 0.52 12.55 -6.67
C THR A 121 -0.97 12.28 -6.67
N TRP A 122 -1.69 13.04 -5.85
CA TRP A 122 -3.13 13.18 -5.87
C TRP A 122 -3.50 14.55 -6.40
N ARG A 123 -4.48 14.62 -7.33
CA ARG A 123 -5.02 15.85 -7.89
C ARG A 123 -6.50 15.94 -7.59
N SER A 124 -6.94 17.07 -7.01
CA SER A 124 -8.35 17.30 -6.71
C SER A 124 -9.20 17.49 -7.96
N TYR A 125 -10.40 16.90 -8.00
CA TYR A 125 -11.37 17.18 -9.06
C TYR A 125 -12.02 18.56 -8.92
N ASN A 126 -12.28 19.02 -7.68
CA ASN A 126 -12.90 20.30 -7.44
C ASN A 126 -11.97 21.48 -7.73
N ASN A 127 -10.67 21.30 -7.57
CA ASN A 127 -9.65 22.31 -7.88
C ASN A 127 -8.40 21.61 -8.46
N PRO A 128 -8.30 21.46 -9.78
CA PRO A 128 -7.19 20.78 -10.44
C PRO A 128 -5.80 21.41 -10.22
N ALA A 129 -5.73 22.66 -9.74
CA ALA A 129 -4.48 23.29 -9.34
C ALA A 129 -3.94 22.72 -8.00
N VAL A 130 -4.81 22.09 -7.20
CA VAL A 130 -4.40 21.43 -5.97
C VAL A 130 -3.85 20.05 -6.31
N ILE A 131 -2.52 19.94 -6.23
CA ILE A 131 -1.77 18.69 -6.40
C ILE A 131 -1.01 18.43 -5.11
N LYS A 132 -1.12 17.23 -4.57
CA LYS A 132 -0.43 16.79 -3.37
C LYS A 132 0.44 15.58 -3.67
N ARG A 133 1.66 15.53 -3.15
CA ARG A 133 2.46 14.31 -3.14
C ARG A 133 1.78 13.27 -2.25
N CYS A 134 1.82 12.02 -2.64
CA CYS A 134 1.28 10.92 -1.85
C CYS A 134 2.22 9.71 -1.88
N MET A 135 2.22 8.98 -0.78
CA MET A 135 2.94 7.71 -0.66
C MET A 135 2.26 6.82 0.38
N TRP A 136 2.23 5.54 0.10
CA TRP A 136 1.79 4.50 1.04
C TRP A 136 2.40 3.16 0.63
N GLY A 137 2.41 2.23 1.54
CA GLY A 137 2.89 0.86 1.35
C GLY A 137 2.58 0.04 2.59
N ASP A 138 3.01 -1.20 2.61
CA ASP A 138 2.90 -2.06 3.77
C ASP A 138 3.90 -1.59 4.82
N ASN A 139 3.46 -1.53 6.07
CA ASN A 139 4.20 -1.21 7.28
C ASN A 139 4.98 0.10 7.25
N ARG A 140 5.82 0.35 6.27
CA ARG A 140 6.67 1.55 6.21
C ARG A 140 6.34 2.44 5.03
N LEU A 141 6.67 3.74 5.15
CA LEU A 141 6.47 4.70 4.07
C LEU A 141 7.66 4.68 3.11
N PRO A 142 7.45 4.45 1.80
CA PRO A 142 8.52 4.51 0.83
C PRO A 142 9.14 5.92 0.79
N PHE A 143 10.48 5.98 0.70
CA PHE A 143 11.27 7.24 0.65
C PHE A 143 11.10 8.19 1.85
N ARG A 144 10.61 7.69 2.99
CA ARG A 144 10.51 8.42 4.27
C ARG A 144 11.11 7.58 5.38
N PHE A 145 12.38 7.20 5.23
CA PHE A 145 13.12 6.35 6.17
C PHE A 145 13.24 6.92 7.57
N ASP A 146 13.02 8.22 7.71
CA ASP A 146 13.00 8.92 9.00
C ASP A 146 11.59 9.11 9.57
N PHE A 147 10.57 8.54 8.94
CA PHE A 147 9.19 8.60 9.45
C PHE A 147 9.03 7.71 10.69
N ASP A 148 9.58 6.53 10.64
CA ASP A 148 9.58 5.57 11.73
C ASP A 148 10.98 5.58 12.39
N ILE A 149 11.01 5.88 13.69
CA ILE A 149 12.22 5.90 14.52
C ILE A 149 12.24 4.78 15.56
N GLY A 150 11.29 3.85 15.48
CA GLY A 150 11.21 2.67 16.35
C GLY A 150 12.26 1.63 15.97
N ALA A 151 12.58 0.76 16.91
CA ALA A 151 13.54 -0.34 16.74
C ALA A 151 12.87 -1.71 16.49
N GLY A 152 11.58 -1.78 16.45
CA GLY A 152 10.75 -2.96 16.22
C GLY A 152 9.30 -2.56 16.04
N GLU A 153 8.76 -1.85 17.03
CA GLU A 153 7.46 -1.18 16.87
C GLU A 153 7.59 0.10 16.02
N ILE A 154 6.50 0.45 15.34
CA ILE A 154 6.42 1.70 14.58
C ILE A 154 6.28 2.89 15.53
N VAL A 155 7.29 3.77 15.56
CA VAL A 155 7.29 5.01 16.32
C VAL A 155 7.38 6.18 15.35
N VAL A 156 6.30 6.92 15.19
CA VAL A 156 6.27 8.06 14.29
C VAL A 156 7.17 9.18 14.78
N ASN A 157 8.12 9.61 13.95
CA ASN A 157 8.99 10.71 14.26
C ASN A 157 8.18 11.99 14.57
N PRO A 158 8.42 12.68 15.68
CA PRO A 158 7.67 13.87 16.10
C PRO A 158 7.54 14.97 15.05
N LYS A 159 8.47 15.06 14.10
CA LYS A 159 8.36 16.05 13.01
C LYS A 159 7.19 15.80 12.05
N TYR A 160 6.65 14.57 12.03
CA TYR A 160 5.47 14.18 11.24
C TYR A 160 4.23 14.05 12.12
N SER A 161 4.36 14.17 13.44
CA SER A 161 3.26 13.96 14.36
C SER A 161 2.11 14.91 14.06
N SER A 162 0.93 14.36 13.98
CA SER A 162 -0.34 15.05 13.98
C SER A 162 -1.34 14.12 14.66
N PRO A 163 -2.48 14.62 15.15
CA PRO A 163 -3.51 13.76 15.75
C PRO A 163 -3.97 12.60 14.86
N GLU A 164 -3.68 12.65 13.57
CA GLU A 164 -4.01 11.58 12.61
C GLU A 164 -3.05 10.39 12.68
N TRP A 165 -1.87 10.56 13.32
CA TRP A 165 -0.87 9.52 13.52
C TRP A 165 -0.84 8.97 14.94
N ASP A 166 -1.48 9.66 15.90
CA ASP A 166 -1.48 9.25 17.31
C ASP A 166 -2.12 7.87 17.50
N ASP A 167 -3.21 7.59 16.78
CA ASP A 167 -3.88 6.28 16.80
C ASP A 167 -3.02 5.17 16.18
N PHE A 168 -2.09 5.52 15.28
CA PHE A 168 -1.21 4.55 14.63
C PHE A 168 -0.13 4.04 15.58
N ILE A 169 0.25 4.84 16.56
CA ILE A 169 1.26 4.49 17.58
C ILE A 169 0.67 3.60 18.68
N GLN A 170 -0.65 3.58 18.82
CA GLN A 170 -1.33 2.79 19.83
C GLN A 170 -1.87 1.48 19.26
N TRP A 171 -1.02 0.47 19.12
CA TRP A 171 -1.40 -0.91 18.79
C TRP A 171 -2.52 -1.49 19.68
N LYS A 172 -2.83 -0.82 20.79
CA LYS A 172 -3.83 -1.25 21.78
C LYS A 172 -5.26 -1.25 21.29
N ASP A 173 -5.57 -0.56 20.21
CA ASP A 173 -6.95 -0.37 19.71
C ASP A 173 -7.20 -0.99 18.33
N LEU A 174 -6.23 -1.67 17.74
CA LEU A 174 -6.51 -2.53 16.62
C LEU A 174 -7.24 -3.78 17.14
N ASP A 175 -8.56 -3.80 17.00
CA ASP A 175 -9.41 -4.98 17.20
C ASP A 175 -9.06 -6.07 16.16
N ILE A 176 -7.78 -6.49 16.14
CA ILE A 176 -7.31 -7.59 15.31
C ILE A 176 -7.74 -8.88 16.00
N VAL A 177 -8.61 -9.62 15.37
CA VAL A 177 -8.97 -10.97 15.80
C VAL A 177 -8.15 -11.95 14.97
N TYR A 178 -7.21 -12.62 15.61
CA TYR A 178 -6.57 -13.80 15.03
C TYR A 178 -7.54 -14.98 15.17
N PRO A 179 -7.92 -15.65 14.07
CA PRO A 179 -8.76 -16.84 14.18
C PRO A 179 -8.02 -17.93 14.95
N GLU A 180 -8.71 -18.59 15.88
CA GLU A 180 -8.16 -19.71 16.69
C GLU A 180 -7.75 -20.95 15.84
N SER A 181 -8.04 -20.94 14.56
CA SER A 181 -7.90 -22.08 13.64
C SER A 181 -6.71 -22.01 12.69
N GLY A 182 -5.58 -21.41 13.07
CA GLY A 182 -4.35 -21.46 12.26
C GLY A 182 -4.41 -20.78 10.88
N ASP A 183 -5.51 -20.09 10.56
CA ASP A 183 -5.60 -19.21 9.38
C ASP A 183 -4.91 -17.90 9.72
N SER A 184 -3.78 -17.62 9.06
CA SER A 184 -2.94 -16.45 9.31
C SER A 184 -3.57 -15.12 8.86
N ARG A 185 -4.83 -15.12 8.39
CA ARG A 185 -5.52 -13.91 7.95
C ARG A 185 -6.12 -13.17 9.14
N ALA A 186 -5.51 -12.05 9.51
CA ALA A 186 -6.08 -11.13 10.47
C ALA A 186 -7.42 -10.58 9.97
N THR A 187 -8.46 -10.63 10.83
CA THR A 187 -9.76 -10.01 10.55
C THR A 187 -9.94 -8.80 11.46
N TYR A 188 -10.45 -7.72 10.89
CA TYR A 188 -10.76 -6.51 11.64
C TYR A 188 -12.20 -6.55 12.11
N LYS A 189 -12.46 -6.28 13.42
CA LYS A 189 -13.83 -6.28 13.95
C LYS A 189 -14.72 -5.20 13.36
N ASN A 190 -14.17 -4.04 13.04
CA ASN A 190 -14.89 -2.88 12.51
C ASN A 190 -14.16 -2.28 11.31
N PRO A 191 -14.10 -2.95 10.16
CA PRO A 191 -13.42 -2.42 8.99
C PRO A 191 -14.12 -1.15 8.50
N TRP A 192 -13.35 -0.11 8.22
CA TRP A 192 -13.87 1.14 7.65
C TRP A 192 -14.08 1.06 6.12
N TRP A 193 -13.65 -0.03 5.51
CA TRP A 193 -13.79 -0.32 4.09
C TRP A 193 -15.03 -1.15 3.75
#